data_abcd167a72cc95074f9728d59b0cf8aa
#
_entry.id   abcd167a72cc95074f9728d59b0cf8aa
#
_cell.length_a   1.000
_cell.length_b   1.000
_cell.length_c   1.000
_cell.angle_alpha   90.00
_cell.angle_beta   90.00
_cell.angle_gamma   90.00
#
_symmetry.space_group_name_H-M   'P 1'
#
loop_
_entity.id
_entity.type
_entity.pdbx_description
1 polymer ?
#
loop_
_entity_poly.entity_id
_entity_poly.type
_entity_poly.pdbx_seq_one_letter_code
_entity_poly.pdbx_strand_id
1 'polypeptide(L)'
;NIYALVRVADEIVDGSAAQASAASDGFDPGVLLTEFENETYLALERGFSTNLVIHAFAVTAREVGIKKDIIEPFFFSMRQDLTETIHDQKSFQVYVYGSAEVVGLMCLAAFVHGRDYTEEQKLLLVKGARALGAAFQKVNFLRDLAADFDKLGRSYFPGVAIKTFD
;
A
#
# COMPACT_ATOMS: atom_id res chain seq x y z
N ASN A 1 11.61 7.58 2.00
CA ASN A 1 10.42 8.20 2.61
C ASN A 1 9.14 7.44 2.22
N ILE A 2 8.87 7.22 0.91
CA ILE A 2 7.68 6.47 0.44
C ILE A 2 7.67 5.06 1.02
N TYR A 3 8.78 4.32 0.88
CA TYR A 3 8.91 2.97 1.44
C TYR A 3 8.61 2.92 2.95
N ALA A 4 9.08 3.91 3.71
CA ALA A 4 8.88 3.92 5.15
C ALA A 4 7.39 4.07 5.53
N LEU A 5 6.62 4.93 4.83
CA LEU A 5 5.18 5.05 5.03
C LEU A 5 4.47 3.72 4.71
N VAL A 6 4.75 3.17 3.54
CA VAL A 6 4.17 1.90 3.07
C VAL A 6 4.48 0.78 4.07
N ARG A 7 5.73 0.67 4.51
CA ARG A 7 6.15 -0.38 5.44
C ARG A 7 5.49 -0.26 6.81
N VAL A 8 5.32 0.95 7.35
CA VAL A 8 4.63 1.13 8.64
C VAL A 8 3.16 0.77 8.53
N ALA A 9 2.48 1.15 7.43
CA ALA A 9 1.09 0.76 7.22
C ALA A 9 0.93 -0.77 7.10
N ASP A 10 1.84 -1.44 6.38
CA ASP A 10 1.91 -2.89 6.24
C ASP A 10 2.14 -3.58 7.61
N GLU A 11 3.07 -3.07 8.44
CA GLU A 11 3.30 -3.58 9.80
C GLU A 11 2.08 -3.43 10.72
N ILE A 12 1.26 -2.41 10.51
CA ILE A 12 0.02 -2.22 11.28
C ILE A 12 -0.98 -3.34 10.97
N VAL A 13 -1.11 -3.74 9.71
CA VAL A 13 -2.16 -4.68 9.29
C VAL A 13 -1.73 -6.15 9.31
N ASP A 14 -0.46 -6.43 9.05
CA ASP A 14 0.06 -7.81 8.92
C ASP A 14 1.24 -8.13 9.84
N GLY A 15 1.89 -7.10 10.39
CA GLY A 15 3.14 -7.25 11.12
C GLY A 15 2.98 -7.36 12.63
N SER A 16 3.97 -6.79 13.32
CA SER A 16 4.08 -6.85 14.79
C SER A 16 2.91 -6.18 15.51
N ALA A 17 2.28 -5.18 14.93
CA ALA A 17 1.11 -4.52 15.50
C ALA A 17 -0.12 -5.45 15.48
N ALA A 18 -0.36 -6.16 14.40
CA ALA A 18 -1.44 -7.15 14.31
C ALA A 18 -1.21 -8.30 15.31
N GLN A 19 0.04 -8.77 15.47
CA GLN A 19 0.38 -9.78 16.46
C GLN A 19 0.20 -9.30 17.91
N ALA A 20 0.56 -8.05 18.21
CA ALA A 20 0.36 -7.45 19.53
C ALA A 20 -1.12 -7.31 19.87
N SER A 21 -1.96 -6.97 18.90
CA SER A 21 -3.41 -6.92 19.05
C SER A 21 -4.01 -8.26 19.45
N ALA A 22 -3.56 -9.35 18.83
CA ALA A 22 -4.01 -10.70 19.17
C ALA A 22 -3.59 -11.15 20.57
N ALA A 23 -2.57 -10.52 21.15
CA ALA A 23 -1.99 -10.87 22.47
C ALA A 23 -2.50 -9.98 23.63
N SER A 24 -3.23 -8.89 23.35
CA SER A 24 -3.66 -7.91 24.36
C SER A 24 -5.06 -7.32 24.07
N ASP A 25 -5.89 -7.23 25.09
CA ASP A 25 -7.30 -6.75 25.02
C ASP A 25 -7.47 -5.25 24.70
N GLY A 26 -6.48 -4.53 24.23
CA GLY A 26 -6.56 -3.07 24.17
C GLY A 26 -6.18 -2.41 22.87
N PHE A 27 -5.95 -3.15 21.79
CA PHE A 27 -5.37 -2.59 20.59
C PHE A 27 -6.09 -3.06 19.33
N ASP A 28 -6.63 -2.11 18.55
CA ASP A 28 -7.30 -2.37 17.26
C ASP A 28 -6.44 -1.84 16.10
N PRO A 29 -5.89 -2.72 15.23
CA PRO A 29 -5.12 -2.31 14.07
C PRO A 29 -5.89 -1.36 13.13
N GLY A 30 -7.21 -1.49 13.03
CA GLY A 30 -8.04 -0.61 12.20
C GLY A 30 -8.10 0.82 12.74
N VAL A 31 -8.14 0.98 14.06
CA VAL A 31 -8.04 2.30 14.71
C VAL A 31 -6.67 2.90 14.45
N LEU A 32 -5.59 2.15 14.68
CA LEU A 32 -4.24 2.63 14.47
C LEU A 32 -3.97 3.01 13.01
N LEU A 33 -4.46 2.22 12.06
CA LEU A 33 -4.35 2.53 10.64
C LEU A 33 -5.09 3.83 10.30
N THR A 34 -6.26 4.04 10.91
CA THR A 34 -7.06 5.26 10.71
C THR A 34 -6.35 6.48 11.28
N GLU A 35 -5.75 6.37 12.46
CA GLU A 35 -4.95 7.44 13.07
C GLU A 35 -3.72 7.76 12.20
N PHE A 36 -3.03 6.75 11.71
CA PHE A 36 -1.86 6.89 10.84
C PHE A 36 -2.20 7.58 9.52
N GLU A 37 -3.33 7.21 8.90
CA GLU A 37 -3.83 7.87 7.69
C GLU A 37 -4.21 9.32 7.93
N ASN A 38 -5.00 9.61 8.99
CA ASN A 38 -5.42 10.96 9.33
C ASN A 38 -4.23 11.88 9.60
N GLU A 39 -3.24 11.40 10.35
CA GLU A 39 -2.02 12.15 10.59
C GLU A 39 -1.21 12.36 9.30
N THR A 40 -1.23 11.40 8.38
CA THR A 40 -0.59 11.57 7.06
C THR A 40 -1.24 12.71 6.28
N TYR A 41 -2.57 12.79 6.24
CA TYR A 41 -3.27 13.90 5.55
C TYR A 41 -3.04 15.24 6.24
N LEU A 42 -3.11 15.29 7.57
CA LEU A 42 -2.80 16.51 8.33
C LEU A 42 -1.37 16.99 8.08
N ALA A 43 -0.41 16.07 8.02
CA ALA A 43 0.97 16.41 7.73
C ALA A 43 1.17 16.96 6.31
N LEU A 44 0.43 16.44 5.32
CA LEU A 44 0.43 16.99 3.95
C LEU A 44 -0.11 18.42 3.92
N GLU A 45 -1.15 18.71 4.68
CA GLU A 45 -1.75 20.06 4.74
C GLU A 45 -0.84 21.04 5.47
N ARG A 46 -0.43 20.73 6.69
CA ARG A 46 0.35 21.65 7.56
C ARG A 46 1.86 21.65 7.30
N GLY A 47 2.38 20.64 6.57
CA GLY A 47 3.81 20.51 6.24
C GLY A 47 4.67 19.91 7.36
N PHE A 48 4.08 19.40 8.44
CA PHE A 48 4.81 18.87 9.60
C PHE A 48 4.05 17.75 10.31
N SER A 49 4.80 16.78 10.87
CA SER A 49 4.30 15.77 11.82
C SER A 49 5.36 15.50 12.88
N THR A 50 4.92 15.15 14.09
CA THR A 50 5.79 14.62 15.15
C THR A 50 6.18 13.17 14.90
N ASN A 51 5.45 12.44 14.08
CA ASN A 51 5.85 11.14 13.58
C ASN A 51 6.87 11.33 12.45
N LEU A 52 8.10 10.89 12.67
CA LEU A 52 9.22 11.12 11.74
C LEU A 52 9.02 10.48 10.38
N VAL A 53 8.35 9.32 10.30
CA VAL A 53 8.04 8.64 9.04
C VAL A 53 7.02 9.44 8.24
N ILE A 54 5.93 9.85 8.89
CA ILE A 54 4.90 10.68 8.27
C ILE A 54 5.47 12.03 7.85
N HIS A 55 6.28 12.65 8.71
CA HIS A 55 6.93 13.93 8.38
C HIS A 55 7.81 13.82 7.13
N ALA A 56 8.70 12.82 7.08
CA ALA A 56 9.58 12.59 5.95
C ALA A 56 8.80 12.30 4.66
N PHE A 57 7.70 11.54 4.75
CA PHE A 57 6.81 11.30 3.63
C PHE A 57 6.11 12.58 3.17
N ALA A 58 5.54 13.35 4.11
CA ALA A 58 4.82 14.58 3.78
C ALA A 58 5.72 15.63 3.11
N VAL A 59 6.96 15.79 3.56
CA VAL A 59 7.95 16.66 2.91
C VAL A 59 8.19 16.20 1.47
N THR A 60 8.47 14.91 1.26
CA THR A 60 8.68 14.36 -0.08
C THR A 60 7.44 14.50 -0.96
N ALA A 61 6.27 14.13 -0.45
CA ALA A 61 5.02 14.18 -1.21
C ALA A 61 4.67 15.59 -1.69
N ARG A 62 4.87 16.60 -0.84
CA ARG A 62 4.66 18.02 -1.20
C ARG A 62 5.66 18.49 -2.25
N GLU A 63 6.92 18.08 -2.13
CA GLU A 63 7.98 18.44 -3.08
C GLU A 63 7.72 17.86 -4.47
N VAL A 64 7.35 16.58 -4.55
CA VAL A 64 7.20 15.89 -5.85
C VAL A 64 5.75 15.87 -6.36
N GLY A 65 4.80 16.46 -5.63
CA GLY A 65 3.41 16.60 -6.04
C GLY A 65 2.55 15.34 -5.86
N ILE A 66 2.87 14.45 -4.92
CA ILE A 66 2.00 13.32 -4.55
C ILE A 66 0.80 13.89 -3.79
N LYS A 67 -0.41 13.58 -4.30
CA LYS A 67 -1.67 14.07 -3.75
C LYS A 67 -2.50 12.96 -3.11
N LYS A 68 -3.57 13.37 -2.43
CA LYS A 68 -4.48 12.48 -1.72
C LYS A 68 -5.10 11.40 -2.61
N ASP A 69 -5.41 11.70 -3.86
CA ASP A 69 -5.99 10.78 -4.85
C ASP A 69 -5.12 9.53 -5.14
N ILE A 70 -3.80 9.64 -4.90
CA ILE A 70 -2.86 8.51 -5.01
C ILE A 70 -2.69 7.81 -3.65
N ILE A 71 -2.79 8.54 -2.55
CA ILE A 71 -2.57 8.00 -1.19
C ILE A 71 -3.81 7.25 -0.67
N GLU A 72 -4.99 7.77 -0.93
CA GLU A 72 -6.27 7.20 -0.45
C GLU A 72 -6.49 5.75 -0.90
N PRO A 73 -6.27 5.36 -2.19
CA PRO A 73 -6.37 3.97 -2.59
C PRO A 73 -5.39 3.04 -1.88
N PHE A 74 -4.21 3.54 -1.49
CA PHE A 74 -3.25 2.76 -0.72
C PHE A 74 -3.82 2.42 0.67
N PHE A 75 -4.28 3.39 1.44
CA PHE A 75 -4.88 3.14 2.73
C PHE A 75 -6.16 2.30 2.64
N PHE A 76 -6.94 2.46 1.57
CA PHE A 76 -8.10 1.61 1.31
C PHE A 76 -7.69 0.14 1.19
N SER A 77 -6.64 -0.18 0.41
CA SER A 77 -6.14 -1.56 0.29
C SER A 77 -5.55 -2.10 1.59
N MET A 78 -4.88 -1.29 2.38
CA MET A 78 -4.42 -1.70 3.72
C MET A 78 -5.58 -2.06 4.66
N ARG A 79 -6.73 -1.36 4.56
CA ARG A 79 -7.94 -1.75 5.32
C ARG A 79 -8.54 -3.08 4.86
N GLN A 80 -8.46 -3.38 3.57
CA GLN A 80 -8.93 -4.68 3.07
C GLN A 80 -8.18 -5.84 3.72
N ASP A 81 -6.88 -5.69 4.00
CA ASP A 81 -6.07 -6.70 4.70
C ASP A 81 -6.56 -7.00 6.13
N LEU A 82 -7.30 -6.11 6.76
CA LEU A 82 -7.89 -6.33 8.08
C LEU A 82 -9.21 -7.15 8.03
N THR A 83 -9.90 -7.16 6.90
CA THR A 83 -11.28 -7.68 6.81
C THR A 83 -11.48 -8.72 5.72
N GLU A 84 -10.74 -8.65 4.63
CA GLU A 84 -10.93 -9.51 3.46
C GLU A 84 -9.88 -10.63 3.45
N THR A 85 -10.36 -11.87 3.34
CA THR A 85 -9.49 -13.06 3.24
C THR A 85 -9.48 -13.68 1.84
N ILE A 86 -10.47 -13.33 1.01
CA ILE A 86 -10.65 -13.87 -0.35
C ILE A 86 -11.02 -12.73 -1.28
N HIS A 87 -10.38 -12.69 -2.44
CA HIS A 87 -10.67 -11.72 -3.49
C HIS A 87 -11.36 -12.37 -4.68
N ASP A 88 -12.41 -11.72 -5.19
CA ASP A 88 -12.89 -11.95 -6.55
C ASP A 88 -12.04 -11.18 -7.57
N GLN A 89 -12.33 -11.32 -8.86
CA GLN A 89 -11.56 -10.66 -9.92
C GLN A 89 -11.58 -9.13 -9.79
N LYS A 90 -12.68 -8.56 -9.31
CA LYS A 90 -12.85 -7.10 -9.20
C LYS A 90 -12.13 -6.57 -7.96
N SER A 91 -12.36 -7.18 -6.80
CA SER A 91 -11.68 -6.80 -5.56
C SER A 91 -10.17 -6.99 -5.66
N PHE A 92 -9.69 -8.05 -6.33
CA PHE A 92 -8.28 -8.24 -6.62
C PHE A 92 -7.67 -7.10 -7.44
N GLN A 93 -8.35 -6.61 -8.48
CA GLN A 93 -7.86 -5.47 -9.26
C GLN A 93 -7.79 -4.20 -8.44
N VAL A 94 -8.80 -3.92 -7.61
CA VAL A 94 -8.84 -2.78 -6.70
C VAL A 94 -7.70 -2.88 -5.67
N TYR A 95 -7.52 -4.05 -5.09
CA TYR A 95 -6.47 -4.32 -4.12
C TYR A 95 -5.06 -4.11 -4.73
N VAL A 96 -4.78 -4.70 -5.89
CA VAL A 96 -3.48 -4.52 -6.58
C VAL A 96 -3.24 -3.06 -6.97
N TYR A 97 -4.29 -2.35 -7.40
CA TYR A 97 -4.17 -0.92 -7.68
C TYR A 97 -3.70 -0.13 -6.46
N GLY A 98 -4.38 -0.28 -5.33
CA GLY A 98 -4.07 0.47 -4.11
C GLY A 98 -2.79 0.00 -3.42
N SER A 99 -2.56 -1.32 -3.29
CA SER A 99 -1.39 -1.83 -2.58
C SER A 99 -0.07 -1.71 -3.35
N ALA A 100 -0.10 -1.59 -4.69
CA ALA A 100 1.11 -1.62 -5.51
C ALA A 100 1.18 -0.61 -6.66
N GLU A 101 0.12 -0.45 -7.47
CA GLU A 101 0.20 0.45 -8.63
C GLU A 101 0.38 1.90 -8.21
N VAL A 102 -0.37 2.36 -7.19
CA VAL A 102 -0.23 3.73 -6.65
C VAL A 102 1.12 3.94 -5.97
N VAL A 103 1.70 2.91 -5.35
CA VAL A 103 3.07 2.98 -4.81
C VAL A 103 4.07 3.18 -5.94
N GLY A 104 3.89 2.48 -7.06
CA GLY A 104 4.66 2.72 -8.29
C GLY A 104 4.53 4.15 -8.80
N LEU A 105 3.32 4.73 -8.74
CA LEU A 105 3.08 6.13 -9.13
C LEU A 105 3.75 7.12 -8.17
N MET A 106 3.73 6.86 -6.85
CA MET A 106 4.46 7.68 -5.87
C MET A 106 5.96 7.67 -6.14
N CYS A 107 6.53 6.49 -6.41
CA CYS A 107 7.94 6.35 -6.76
C CYS A 107 8.26 7.07 -8.08
N LEU A 108 7.40 6.93 -9.10
CA LEU A 108 7.56 7.63 -10.37
C LEU A 108 7.61 9.15 -10.16
N ALA A 109 6.69 9.71 -9.37
CA ALA A 109 6.67 11.16 -9.08
C ALA A 109 8.02 11.63 -8.52
N ALA A 110 8.64 10.86 -7.62
CA ALA A 110 9.96 11.16 -7.07
C ALA A 110 11.07 11.05 -8.12
N PHE A 111 11.04 10.04 -8.99
CA PHE A 111 12.09 9.82 -10.00
C PHE A 111 12.06 10.82 -11.14
N VAL A 112 10.89 11.35 -11.49
CA VAL A 112 10.75 12.31 -12.59
C VAL A 112 10.77 13.77 -12.13
N HIS A 113 10.79 14.01 -10.82
CA HIS A 113 10.79 15.35 -10.26
C HIS A 113 11.96 16.18 -10.79
N GLY A 114 11.66 17.42 -11.21
CA GLY A 114 12.65 18.33 -11.79
C GLY A 114 13.13 17.97 -13.20
N ARG A 115 12.46 17.05 -13.90
CA ARG A 115 12.76 16.70 -15.28
C ARG A 115 11.60 17.02 -16.21
N ASP A 116 11.91 17.43 -17.41
CA ASP A 116 10.92 17.71 -18.43
C ASP A 116 10.63 16.47 -19.28
N TYR A 117 9.34 16.19 -19.45
CA TYR A 117 8.82 15.10 -20.28
C TYR A 117 7.65 15.60 -21.11
N THR A 118 7.54 15.11 -22.34
CA THR A 118 6.34 15.32 -23.17
C THR A 118 5.15 14.60 -22.55
N GLU A 119 3.92 14.99 -22.90
CA GLU A 119 2.71 14.32 -22.39
C GLU A 119 2.68 12.82 -22.79
N GLU A 120 3.12 12.49 -23.99
CA GLU A 120 3.25 11.10 -24.43
C GLU A 120 4.22 10.30 -23.55
N GLN A 121 5.39 10.88 -23.25
CA GLN A 121 6.37 10.25 -22.35
C GLN A 121 5.80 10.07 -20.94
N LYS A 122 5.08 11.07 -20.40
CA LYS A 122 4.42 10.97 -19.09
C LYS A 122 3.42 9.84 -19.05
N LEU A 123 2.56 9.71 -20.07
CA LEU A 123 1.60 8.62 -20.18
C LEU A 123 2.27 7.25 -20.22
N LEU A 124 3.36 7.12 -20.97
CA LEU A 124 4.13 5.89 -21.03
C LEU A 124 4.77 5.52 -19.68
N LEU A 125 5.34 6.51 -18.99
CA LEU A 125 5.96 6.34 -17.67
C LEU A 125 4.91 5.92 -16.62
N VAL A 126 3.75 6.57 -16.60
CA VAL A 126 2.63 6.21 -15.71
C VAL A 126 2.17 4.77 -15.97
N LYS A 127 1.96 4.40 -17.24
CA LYS A 127 1.60 3.02 -17.61
C LYS A 127 2.65 2.01 -17.17
N GLY A 128 3.93 2.34 -17.37
CA GLY A 128 5.05 1.50 -16.96
C GLY A 128 5.14 1.34 -15.45
N ALA A 129 5.01 2.43 -14.68
CA ALA A 129 5.05 2.41 -13.22
C ALA A 129 3.92 1.56 -12.62
N ARG A 130 2.70 1.69 -13.14
CA ARG A 130 1.55 0.87 -12.73
C ARG A 130 1.78 -0.61 -13.05
N ALA A 131 2.20 -0.92 -14.29
CA ALA A 131 2.46 -2.29 -14.71
C ALA A 131 3.56 -2.96 -13.87
N LEU A 132 4.63 -2.21 -13.55
CA LEU A 132 5.72 -2.70 -12.71
C LEU A 132 5.25 -2.96 -11.27
N GLY A 133 4.50 -2.03 -10.66
CA GLY A 133 3.90 -2.21 -9.34
C GLY A 133 3.02 -3.46 -9.29
N ALA A 134 2.08 -3.60 -10.24
CA ALA A 134 1.21 -4.76 -10.34
C ALA A 134 1.99 -6.09 -10.52
N ALA A 135 3.09 -6.08 -11.29
CA ALA A 135 3.92 -7.25 -11.50
C ALA A 135 4.64 -7.67 -10.20
N PHE A 136 5.25 -6.71 -9.49
CA PHE A 136 5.89 -6.99 -8.20
C PHE A 136 4.90 -7.53 -7.17
N GLN A 137 3.69 -6.98 -7.10
CA GLN A 137 2.69 -7.46 -6.16
C GLN A 137 2.27 -8.91 -6.45
N LYS A 138 2.06 -9.24 -7.71
CA LYS A 138 1.76 -10.63 -8.10
C LYS A 138 2.90 -11.59 -7.78
N VAL A 139 4.16 -11.16 -7.92
CA VAL A 139 5.32 -11.95 -7.51
C VAL A 139 5.36 -12.12 -5.98
N ASN A 140 5.04 -11.07 -5.21
CA ASN A 140 4.93 -11.17 -3.76
C ASN A 140 3.86 -12.19 -3.35
N PHE A 141 2.67 -12.14 -3.95
CA PHE A 141 1.62 -13.14 -3.68
C PHE A 141 2.06 -14.57 -3.98
N LEU A 142 2.83 -14.78 -5.06
CA LEU A 142 3.37 -16.11 -5.38
C LEU A 142 4.44 -16.57 -4.37
N ARG A 143 5.31 -15.64 -3.96
CA ARG A 143 6.37 -15.93 -2.97
C ARG A 143 5.78 -16.29 -1.60
N ASP A 144 4.77 -15.56 -1.18
CA ASP A 144 4.22 -15.62 0.16
C ASP A 144 2.98 -16.54 0.24
N LEU A 145 2.59 -17.18 -0.88
CA LEU A 145 1.36 -17.98 -1.04
C LEU A 145 1.11 -18.96 0.11
N ALA A 146 2.15 -19.73 0.50
CA ALA A 146 2.04 -20.73 1.57
C ALA A 146 1.87 -20.05 2.94
N ALA A 147 2.62 -18.98 3.20
CA ALA A 147 2.54 -18.27 4.47
C ALA A 147 1.20 -17.53 4.64
N ASP A 148 0.69 -16.91 3.58
CA ASP A 148 -0.59 -16.20 3.58
C ASP A 148 -1.76 -17.16 3.78
N PHE A 149 -1.71 -18.33 3.14
CA PHE A 149 -2.73 -19.35 3.29
C PHE A 149 -2.69 -20.04 4.66
N ASP A 150 -1.52 -20.51 5.10
CA ASP A 150 -1.38 -21.29 6.32
C ASP A 150 -1.52 -20.46 7.59
N LYS A 151 -1.02 -19.21 7.60
CA LYS A 151 -1.00 -18.35 8.79
C LYS A 151 -2.15 -17.36 8.85
N LEU A 152 -2.55 -16.79 7.70
CA LEU A 152 -3.53 -15.70 7.62
C LEU A 152 -4.87 -16.15 7.04
N GLY A 153 -4.94 -17.35 6.46
CA GLY A 153 -6.13 -17.86 5.79
C GLY A 153 -6.53 -17.07 4.55
N ARG A 154 -5.58 -16.31 3.97
CA ARG A 154 -5.83 -15.43 2.81
C ARG A 154 -5.52 -16.11 1.49
N SER A 155 -6.36 -15.81 0.49
CA SER A 155 -6.15 -16.19 -0.91
C SER A 155 -6.35 -14.98 -1.81
N TYR A 156 -5.25 -14.47 -2.35
CA TYR A 156 -5.28 -13.30 -3.24
C TYR A 156 -5.69 -13.65 -4.67
N PHE A 157 -5.38 -14.86 -5.17
CA PHE A 157 -5.68 -15.22 -6.55
C PHE A 157 -7.13 -15.66 -6.74
N PRO A 158 -7.94 -14.93 -7.53
CA PRO A 158 -9.33 -15.29 -7.77
C PRO A 158 -9.46 -16.66 -8.47
N GLY A 159 -10.33 -17.52 -7.93
CA GLY A 159 -10.64 -18.81 -8.55
C GLY A 159 -9.56 -19.90 -8.39
N VAL A 160 -8.50 -19.62 -7.63
CA VAL A 160 -7.44 -20.59 -7.36
C VAL A 160 -7.72 -21.28 -6.01
N ALA A 161 -7.99 -22.58 -6.04
CA ALA A 161 -8.11 -23.40 -4.84
C ALA A 161 -6.71 -23.87 -4.40
N ILE A 162 -6.09 -23.15 -3.46
CA ILE A 162 -4.70 -23.42 -3.00
C ILE A 162 -4.52 -24.86 -2.50
N LYS A 163 -5.57 -25.45 -1.90
CA LYS A 163 -5.54 -26.86 -1.41
C LYS A 163 -5.35 -27.93 -2.49
N THR A 164 -5.47 -27.56 -3.76
CA THR A 164 -5.38 -28.48 -4.91
C THR A 164 -4.19 -28.19 -5.82
N PHE A 165 -3.26 -27.35 -5.39
CA PHE A 165 -1.97 -27.16 -6.06
C PHE A 165 -1.04 -28.31 -5.69
N ASP A 166 -0.92 -29.30 -6.58
CA ASP A 166 0.13 -30.33 -6.58
C ASP A 166 1.30 -29.89 -7.44
#